data_88d2dbcd421851951051c90e3fd209c0
#
_entry.id   88d2dbcd421851951051c90e3fd209c0
#
_cell.length_a   1.000
_cell.length_b   1.000
_cell.length_c   1.000
_cell.angle_alpha   90.00
_cell.angle_beta   90.00
_cell.angle_gamma   90.00
#
_symmetry.space_group_name_H-M   'P 1'
#
loop_
_entity.id
_entity.type
_entity.pdbx_description
1 polymer ?
#
loop_
_entity_poly.entity_id
_entity_poly.type
_entity_poly.pdbx_seq_one_letter_code
_entity_poly.pdbx_strand_id
1 'polypeptide(L)'
;MKKTIISISIIFVLFLSFAISMAGDHPTKKEVVSFVKEGAAYAKKHGKAAFLKEIMNDNGNFKRGELYFYAYDFEGTVLSHGSNPKLVGKNLINFEDKTGFKLIAALRDTAAAGGGWVEYYWENPVSKKMEKKIGYVVKLDGTCWFGSGTYVPE
;
A
#
# COMPACT_ATOMS: atom_id res chain seq x y z
N MET A 1 -71.91 7.55 33.23
CA MET A 1 -70.47 7.88 33.25
C MET A 1 -69.74 6.80 32.45
N LYS A 2 -69.34 7.09 31.20
CA LYS A 2 -68.61 6.15 30.34
C LYS A 2 -67.11 6.35 30.54
N LYS A 3 -66.40 5.33 31.04
CA LYS A 3 -64.97 5.34 31.19
C LYS A 3 -64.38 4.92 29.84
N THR A 4 -63.65 5.84 29.18
CA THR A 4 -62.87 5.57 27.96
C THR A 4 -61.55 5.02 28.37
N ILE A 5 -61.27 3.77 28.01
CA ILE A 5 -59.95 3.14 28.19
C ILE A 5 -59.12 3.46 26.94
N ILE A 6 -58.09 4.28 27.11
CA ILE A 6 -57.12 4.58 26.07
C ILE A 6 -56.07 3.47 26.09
N SER A 7 -56.08 2.64 25.06
CA SER A 7 -55.08 1.58 24.87
C SER A 7 -53.85 2.19 24.21
N ILE A 8 -52.74 2.33 24.97
CA ILE A 8 -51.47 2.79 24.43
C ILE A 8 -50.74 1.57 23.86
N SER A 9 -50.78 1.45 22.54
CA SER A 9 -49.92 0.47 21.81
C SER A 9 -48.48 0.96 21.79
N ILE A 10 -47.61 0.33 22.57
CA ILE A 10 -46.15 0.54 22.51
C ILE A 10 -45.62 -0.24 21.32
N ILE A 11 -45.34 0.47 20.24
CA ILE A 11 -44.63 -0.09 19.09
C ILE A 11 -43.15 -0.19 19.47
N PHE A 12 -42.70 -1.40 19.76
CA PHE A 12 -41.29 -1.72 19.99
C PHE A 12 -40.57 -1.80 18.62
N VAL A 13 -39.99 -0.68 18.20
CA VAL A 13 -39.16 -0.65 16.99
C VAL A 13 -37.83 -1.31 17.32
N LEU A 14 -37.66 -2.55 16.87
CA LEU A 14 -36.38 -3.25 16.92
C LEU A 14 -35.44 -2.55 15.94
N PHE A 15 -34.57 -1.68 16.44
CA PHE A 15 -33.42 -1.21 15.70
C PHE A 15 -32.45 -2.39 15.55
N LEU A 16 -32.54 -3.09 14.42
CA LEU A 16 -31.52 -4.04 14.00
C LEU A 16 -30.30 -3.23 13.58
N SER A 17 -29.37 -3.00 14.52
CA SER A 17 -28.06 -2.41 14.21
C SER A 17 -27.32 -3.36 13.29
N PHE A 18 -27.41 -3.14 12.00
CA PHE A 18 -26.55 -3.78 11.02
C PHE A 18 -25.15 -3.18 11.23
N ALA A 19 -24.34 -3.85 12.03
CA ALA A 19 -22.92 -3.56 12.11
C ALA A 19 -22.34 -3.94 10.74
N ILE A 20 -22.24 -2.97 9.83
CA ILE A 20 -21.41 -3.10 8.64
C ILE A 20 -20.00 -3.21 9.17
N SER A 21 -19.47 -4.41 9.22
CA SER A 21 -18.05 -4.67 9.38
C SER A 21 -17.37 -4.04 8.16
N MET A 22 -16.87 -2.84 8.32
CA MET A 22 -15.92 -2.25 7.42
C MET A 22 -14.60 -3.02 7.59
N ALA A 23 -14.56 -4.26 7.07
CA ALA A 23 -13.30 -4.83 6.65
C ALA A 23 -12.81 -3.86 5.57
N GLY A 24 -11.80 -3.06 5.89
CA GLY A 24 -11.26 -2.10 4.94
C GLY A 24 -10.84 -2.85 3.69
N ASP A 25 -11.52 -2.59 2.57
CA ASP A 25 -11.16 -3.20 1.31
C ASP A 25 -9.72 -2.81 0.99
N HIS A 26 -8.84 -3.82 0.90
CA HIS A 26 -7.48 -3.59 0.43
C HIS A 26 -7.52 -3.03 -0.99
N PRO A 27 -6.59 -2.14 -1.35
CA PRO A 27 -6.52 -1.63 -2.71
C PRO A 27 -6.45 -2.77 -3.74
N THR A 28 -7.21 -2.67 -4.80
CA THR A 28 -7.21 -3.64 -5.90
C THR A 28 -5.90 -3.57 -6.70
N LYS A 29 -5.55 -4.63 -7.41
CA LYS A 29 -4.40 -4.62 -8.34
C LYS A 29 -4.52 -3.48 -9.38
N LYS A 30 -5.72 -3.15 -9.83
CA LYS A 30 -5.96 -2.05 -10.77
C LYS A 30 -5.61 -0.69 -10.14
N GLU A 31 -5.98 -0.48 -8.89
CA GLU A 31 -5.64 0.74 -8.15
C GLU A 31 -4.14 0.85 -7.91
N VAL A 32 -3.45 -0.24 -7.56
CA VAL A 32 -1.98 -0.26 -7.45
C VAL A 32 -1.31 0.14 -8.76
N VAL A 33 -1.73 -0.44 -9.90
CA VAL A 33 -1.18 -0.09 -11.22
C VAL A 33 -1.45 1.38 -11.56
N SER A 34 -2.66 1.87 -11.29
CA SER A 34 -3.01 3.29 -11.50
C SER A 34 -2.12 4.20 -10.67
N PHE A 35 -1.92 3.87 -9.40
CA PHE A 35 -1.06 4.61 -8.49
C PHE A 35 0.41 4.64 -8.96
N VAL A 36 0.94 3.50 -9.43
CA VAL A 36 2.31 3.45 -10.00
C VAL A 36 2.43 4.30 -11.26
N LYS A 37 1.41 4.32 -12.14
CA LYS A 37 1.37 5.21 -13.30
C LYS A 37 1.35 6.69 -12.91
N GLU A 38 0.63 7.06 -11.85
CA GLU A 38 0.64 8.43 -11.30
C GLU A 38 2.05 8.82 -10.86
N GLY A 39 2.75 7.93 -10.13
CA GLY A 39 4.14 8.14 -9.71
C GLY A 39 5.09 8.30 -10.89
N ALA A 40 4.98 7.45 -11.91
CA ALA A 40 5.80 7.54 -13.13
C ALA A 40 5.55 8.87 -13.88
N ALA A 41 4.29 9.30 -13.99
CA ALA A 41 3.93 10.57 -14.61
C ALA A 41 4.49 11.77 -13.83
N TYR A 42 4.41 11.72 -12.50
CA TYR A 42 5.00 12.74 -11.64
C TYR A 42 6.51 12.82 -11.82
N ALA A 43 7.20 11.69 -11.79
CA ALA A 43 8.65 11.63 -11.99
C ALA A 43 9.07 12.17 -13.38
N LYS A 44 8.30 11.85 -14.42
CA LYS A 44 8.52 12.38 -15.78
C LYS A 44 8.38 13.90 -15.83
N LYS A 45 7.41 14.46 -15.11
CA LYS A 45 7.11 15.89 -15.11
C LYS A 45 8.06 16.70 -14.22
N HIS A 46 8.42 16.19 -13.05
CA HIS A 46 9.13 16.92 -12.01
C HIS A 46 10.57 16.46 -11.78
N GLY A 47 10.97 15.36 -12.42
CA GLY A 47 12.28 14.73 -12.26
C GLY A 47 12.35 13.74 -11.10
N LYS A 48 13.34 12.84 -11.19
CA LYS A 48 13.58 11.77 -10.22
C LYS A 48 13.77 12.30 -8.79
N ALA A 49 14.60 13.32 -8.60
CA ALA A 49 14.90 13.86 -7.27
C ALA A 49 13.64 14.39 -6.57
N ALA A 50 12.78 15.11 -7.29
CA ALA A 50 11.51 15.60 -6.77
C ALA A 50 10.55 14.45 -6.44
N PHE A 51 10.51 13.41 -7.27
CA PHE A 51 9.69 12.23 -7.02
C PHE A 51 10.15 11.46 -5.77
N LEU A 52 11.45 11.18 -5.62
CA LEU A 52 11.98 10.50 -4.43
C LEU A 52 11.70 11.28 -3.15
N LYS A 53 11.79 12.62 -3.19
CA LYS A 53 11.42 13.47 -2.06
C LYS A 53 9.92 13.41 -1.75
N GLU A 54 9.08 13.43 -2.78
CA GLU A 54 7.61 13.41 -2.64
C GLU A 54 7.10 12.08 -2.08
N ILE A 55 7.76 10.96 -2.36
CA ILE A 55 7.44 9.65 -1.75
C ILE A 55 7.44 9.72 -0.22
N MET A 56 8.36 10.48 0.38
CA MET A 56 8.50 10.60 1.84
C MET A 56 7.69 11.75 2.44
N ASN A 57 6.99 12.52 1.63
CA ASN A 57 6.17 13.63 2.09
C ASN A 57 4.90 13.11 2.77
N ASP A 58 4.79 13.26 4.09
CA ASP A 58 3.63 12.78 4.85
C ASP A 58 2.32 13.48 4.50
N ASN A 59 2.41 14.73 4.00
CA ASN A 59 1.27 15.51 3.53
C ASN A 59 1.13 15.47 2.01
N GLY A 60 1.90 14.62 1.34
CA GLY A 60 1.90 14.48 -0.11
C GLY A 60 0.84 13.54 -0.65
N ASN A 61 0.81 13.44 -1.98
CA ASN A 61 -0.20 12.65 -2.68
C ASN A 61 0.11 11.14 -2.73
N PHE A 62 1.31 10.71 -2.29
CA PHE A 62 1.80 9.35 -2.49
C PHE A 62 1.78 8.48 -1.22
N LYS A 63 0.88 8.82 -0.28
CA LYS A 63 0.50 7.99 0.87
C LYS A 63 -1.02 7.96 1.00
N ARG A 64 -1.64 6.80 0.75
CA ARG A 64 -3.10 6.64 0.79
C ARG A 64 -3.43 5.31 1.47
N GLY A 65 -3.51 5.31 2.81
CA GLY A 65 -3.70 4.08 3.58
C GLY A 65 -2.57 3.09 3.36
N GLU A 66 -2.86 1.95 2.73
CA GLU A 66 -1.87 0.91 2.42
C GLU A 66 -1.03 1.22 1.17
N LEU A 67 -1.49 2.14 0.31
CA LEU A 67 -0.74 2.54 -0.88
C LEU A 67 0.35 3.54 -0.51
N TYR A 68 1.57 3.17 -0.76
CA TYR A 68 2.75 4.00 -0.67
C TYR A 68 3.80 3.53 -1.67
N PHE A 69 4.72 4.41 -2.07
CA PHE A 69 5.84 4.03 -2.91
C PHE A 69 7.07 3.64 -2.10
N TYR A 70 7.86 2.77 -2.69
CA TYR A 70 9.23 2.45 -2.32
C TYR A 70 10.09 2.49 -3.58
N ALA A 71 11.30 3.02 -3.47
CA ALA A 71 12.24 3.16 -4.57
C ALA A 71 13.64 2.71 -4.15
N TYR A 72 14.31 1.99 -5.04
CA TYR A 72 15.63 1.39 -4.82
C TYR A 72 16.51 1.59 -6.05
N ASP A 73 17.82 1.63 -5.84
CA ASP A 73 18.76 1.41 -6.96
C ASP A 73 18.80 -0.09 -7.35
N PHE A 74 19.50 -0.42 -8.42
CA PHE A 74 19.63 -1.81 -8.86
C PHE A 74 20.61 -2.63 -8.01
N GLU A 75 21.38 -2.02 -7.14
CA GLU A 75 22.24 -2.66 -6.14
C GLU A 75 21.47 -3.02 -4.86
N GLY A 76 20.21 -2.57 -4.74
CA GLY A 76 19.31 -2.86 -3.61
C GLY A 76 19.35 -1.86 -2.48
N THR A 77 19.95 -0.66 -2.70
CA THR A 77 19.93 0.43 -1.74
C THR A 77 18.59 1.16 -1.78
N VAL A 78 18.01 1.39 -0.62
CA VAL A 78 16.76 2.15 -0.49
C VAL A 78 17.01 3.62 -0.79
N LEU A 79 16.40 4.15 -1.85
CA LEU A 79 16.46 5.56 -2.22
C LEU A 79 15.34 6.37 -1.59
N SER A 80 14.17 5.78 -1.42
CA SER A 80 13.01 6.40 -0.79
C SER A 80 12.01 5.34 -0.34
N HIS A 81 11.29 5.59 0.77
CA HIS A 81 10.31 4.65 1.29
C HIS A 81 9.18 5.35 2.04
N GLY A 82 7.98 5.36 1.47
CA GLY A 82 6.85 6.12 1.96
C GLY A 82 6.33 5.71 3.34
N SER A 83 6.40 4.43 3.71
CA SER A 83 5.92 3.96 5.02
C SER A 83 7.02 3.85 6.07
N ASN A 84 8.29 3.77 5.68
CA ASN A 84 9.41 3.65 6.61
C ASN A 84 10.66 4.40 6.12
N PRO A 85 10.74 5.71 6.32
CA PRO A 85 11.89 6.52 5.88
C PRO A 85 13.24 6.12 6.53
N LYS A 86 13.21 5.38 7.66
CA LYS A 86 14.43 4.90 8.35
C LYS A 86 15.21 3.86 7.55
N LEU A 87 14.61 3.31 6.49
CA LEU A 87 15.26 2.37 5.59
C LEU A 87 16.15 3.06 4.55
N VAL A 88 15.95 4.35 4.29
CA VAL A 88 16.72 5.09 3.27
C VAL A 88 18.22 4.99 3.54
N GLY A 89 18.99 4.69 2.50
CA GLY A 89 20.42 4.47 2.52
C GLY A 89 20.87 3.06 2.92
N LYS A 90 19.97 2.19 3.38
CA LYS A 90 20.29 0.78 3.68
C LYS A 90 20.28 -0.05 2.41
N ASN A 91 21.24 -0.95 2.25
CA ASN A 91 21.19 -1.97 1.21
C ASN A 91 20.43 -3.19 1.73
N LEU A 92 19.34 -3.54 1.05
CA LEU A 92 18.44 -4.63 1.43
C LEU A 92 18.42 -5.75 0.40
N ILE A 93 19.39 -5.83 -0.51
CA ILE A 93 19.39 -6.81 -1.60
C ILE A 93 19.29 -8.27 -1.11
N ASN A 94 19.88 -8.56 0.06
CA ASN A 94 19.87 -9.87 0.68
C ASN A 94 18.83 -10.00 1.80
N PHE A 95 17.96 -9.00 1.95
CA PHE A 95 16.89 -9.06 2.96
C PHE A 95 15.90 -10.16 2.61
N GLU A 96 15.60 -11.00 3.59
CA GLU A 96 14.64 -12.09 3.47
C GLU A 96 13.38 -11.78 4.29
N ASP A 97 12.23 -12.11 3.75
CA ASP A 97 10.98 -12.07 4.48
C ASP A 97 10.85 -13.23 5.48
N LYS A 98 9.73 -13.32 6.20
CA LYS A 98 9.49 -14.39 7.21
C LYS A 98 9.55 -15.81 6.64
N THR A 99 9.56 -15.99 5.33
CA THR A 99 9.63 -17.29 4.64
C THR A 99 11.02 -17.61 4.11
N GLY A 100 11.99 -16.69 4.25
CA GLY A 100 13.32 -16.80 3.65
C GLY A 100 13.36 -16.31 2.19
N PHE A 101 12.32 -15.66 1.70
CA PHE A 101 12.27 -15.16 0.34
C PHE A 101 13.01 -13.83 0.21
N LYS A 102 13.98 -13.74 -0.72
CA LYS A 102 14.76 -12.51 -1.01
C LYS A 102 13.95 -11.52 -1.84
N LEU A 103 13.06 -10.82 -1.18
CA LEU A 103 12.04 -10.01 -1.83
C LEU A 103 12.62 -8.82 -2.64
N ILE A 104 13.68 -8.16 -2.16
CA ILE A 104 14.25 -7.00 -2.87
C ILE A 104 14.94 -7.44 -4.15
N ALA A 105 15.65 -8.56 -4.13
CA ALA A 105 16.26 -9.14 -5.33
C ALA A 105 15.17 -9.52 -6.37
N ALA A 106 14.09 -10.15 -5.94
CA ALA A 106 12.98 -10.52 -6.83
C ALA A 106 12.26 -9.31 -7.43
N LEU A 107 12.01 -8.26 -6.62
CA LEU A 107 11.41 -7.00 -7.08
C LEU A 107 12.32 -6.28 -8.08
N ARG A 108 13.63 -6.21 -7.80
CA ARG A 108 14.65 -5.65 -8.71
C ARG A 108 14.66 -6.37 -10.06
N ASP A 109 14.72 -7.69 -10.04
CA ASP A 109 14.78 -8.51 -11.26
C ASP A 109 13.52 -8.36 -12.10
N THR A 110 12.36 -8.30 -11.44
CA THR A 110 11.06 -8.03 -12.09
C THR A 110 11.03 -6.65 -12.72
N ALA A 111 11.52 -5.62 -12.01
CA ALA A 111 11.59 -4.27 -12.56
C ALA A 111 12.57 -4.18 -13.74
N ALA A 112 13.72 -4.85 -13.66
CA ALA A 112 14.71 -4.92 -14.74
C ALA A 112 14.15 -5.60 -16.00
N ALA A 113 13.30 -6.62 -15.83
CA ALA A 113 12.63 -7.33 -16.93
C ALA A 113 11.45 -6.57 -17.58
N GLY A 114 11.18 -5.34 -17.14
CA GLY A 114 10.12 -4.50 -17.71
C GLY A 114 8.94 -4.21 -16.76
N GLY A 115 9.01 -4.71 -15.54
CA GLY A 115 7.98 -4.52 -14.52
C GLY A 115 7.05 -5.71 -14.36
N GLY A 116 6.34 -5.75 -13.24
CA GLY A 116 5.43 -6.85 -12.95
C GLY A 116 5.11 -6.97 -11.45
N TRP A 117 4.55 -8.11 -11.09
CA TRP A 117 4.06 -8.42 -9.77
C TRP A 117 4.98 -9.42 -9.05
N VAL A 118 5.21 -9.16 -7.73
CA VAL A 118 5.93 -10.08 -6.83
C VAL A 118 5.13 -10.21 -5.53
N GLU A 119 5.00 -11.42 -5.01
CA GLU A 119 4.37 -11.72 -3.72
C GLU A 119 5.45 -11.93 -2.66
N TYR A 120 5.27 -11.31 -1.49
CA TYR A 120 6.20 -11.37 -0.35
C TYR A 120 5.49 -10.96 0.94
N TYR A 121 6.14 -11.13 2.07
CA TYR A 121 5.64 -10.62 3.35
C TYR A 121 6.30 -9.31 3.72
N TRP A 122 5.46 -8.34 4.15
CA TRP A 122 5.91 -7.02 4.60
C TRP A 122 4.97 -6.47 5.68
N GLU A 123 5.50 -5.57 6.53
CA GLU A 123 4.66 -4.90 7.51
C GLU A 123 3.63 -3.98 6.83
N ASN A 124 2.36 -4.21 7.14
CA ASN A 124 1.29 -3.35 6.68
C ASN A 124 1.30 -2.05 7.50
N PRO A 125 1.39 -0.85 6.85
CA PRO A 125 1.50 0.42 7.57
C PRO A 125 0.24 0.80 8.35
N VAL A 126 -0.91 0.19 8.04
CA VAL A 126 -2.19 0.44 8.70
C VAL A 126 -2.38 -0.50 9.89
N SER A 127 -2.32 -1.81 9.66
CA SER A 127 -2.54 -2.83 10.70
C SER A 127 -1.34 -3.03 11.63
N LYS A 128 -0.14 -2.61 11.20
CA LYS A 128 1.16 -2.86 11.87
C LYS A 128 1.51 -4.34 12.03
N LYS A 129 0.93 -5.18 11.21
CA LYS A 129 1.18 -6.62 11.18
C LYS A 129 2.01 -7.01 9.96
N MET A 130 2.74 -8.11 10.09
CA MET A 130 3.43 -8.75 8.96
C MET A 130 2.40 -9.52 8.14
N GLU A 131 2.06 -9.01 6.96
CA GLU A 131 1.02 -9.55 6.10
C GLU A 131 1.57 -9.86 4.70
N LYS A 132 0.87 -10.73 3.98
CA LYS A 132 1.19 -11.04 2.59
C LYS A 132 0.91 -9.82 1.72
N LYS A 133 1.91 -9.35 0.99
CA LYS A 133 1.83 -8.21 0.07
C LYS A 133 2.05 -8.66 -1.36
N ILE A 134 1.29 -8.06 -2.27
CA ILE A 134 1.52 -8.21 -3.71
C ILE A 134 2.01 -6.85 -4.21
N GLY A 135 3.30 -6.76 -4.55
CA GLY A 135 3.95 -5.54 -5.04
C GLY A 135 4.01 -5.50 -6.55
N TYR A 136 3.69 -4.35 -7.13
CA TYR A 136 3.88 -4.03 -8.53
C TYR A 136 5.04 -3.06 -8.70
N VAL A 137 6.03 -3.45 -9.49
CA VAL A 137 7.25 -2.67 -9.70
C VAL A 137 7.47 -2.34 -11.15
N VAL A 138 8.09 -1.20 -11.38
CA VAL A 138 8.51 -0.74 -12.70
C VAL A 138 9.89 -0.09 -12.61
N LYS A 139 10.62 -0.11 -13.70
CA LYS A 139 11.84 0.67 -13.88
C LYS A 139 11.47 2.16 -13.94
N LEU A 140 12.17 2.99 -13.18
CA LEU A 140 12.01 4.44 -13.25
C LEU A 140 12.95 5.02 -14.32
N ASP A 141 14.22 4.64 -14.24
CA ASP A 141 15.25 4.98 -15.23
C ASP A 141 16.34 3.89 -15.27
N GLY A 142 17.49 4.18 -15.90
CA GLY A 142 18.62 3.24 -15.96
C GLY A 142 19.32 2.96 -14.63
N THR A 143 19.00 3.69 -13.56
CA THR A 143 19.69 3.64 -12.26
C THR A 143 18.82 3.18 -11.11
N CYS A 144 17.49 3.23 -11.26
CA CYS A 144 16.58 2.86 -10.17
C CYS A 144 15.22 2.36 -10.66
N TRP A 145 14.51 1.72 -9.75
CA TRP A 145 13.17 1.21 -9.90
C TRP A 145 12.33 1.62 -8.68
N PHE A 146 11.01 1.55 -8.83
CA PHE A 146 10.07 1.85 -7.76
C PHE A 146 8.81 1.01 -7.90
N GLY A 147 8.03 0.97 -6.85
CA GLY A 147 6.76 0.27 -6.87
C GLY A 147 5.84 0.64 -5.72
N SER A 148 4.69 0.02 -5.74
CA SER A 148 3.69 0.02 -4.69
C SER A 148 3.07 -1.37 -4.59
N GLY A 149 2.12 -1.56 -3.68
CA GLY A 149 1.46 -2.85 -3.56
C GLY A 149 0.24 -2.79 -2.66
N THR A 150 -0.47 -3.90 -2.63
CA THR A 150 -1.61 -4.14 -1.76
C THR A 150 -1.36 -5.35 -0.88
N TYR A 151 -2.05 -5.41 0.24
CA TYR A 151 -2.03 -6.56 1.12
C TYR A 151 -3.21 -7.47 0.81
N VAL A 152 -3.05 -8.75 1.03
CA VAL A 152 -4.09 -9.75 0.78
C VAL A 152 -4.37 -10.53 2.06
N PRO A 153 -5.64 -10.85 2.35
CA PRO A 153 -5.98 -11.72 3.46
C PRO A 153 -5.27 -13.08 3.34
N GLU A 154 -4.83 -13.63 4.47
CA GLU A 154 -4.35 -15.01 4.55
C GLU A 154 -5.52 -15.99 4.52
#